data_39610f7e07cb8112a799fa367a4f24da
#
_entry.id   39610f7e07cb8112a799fa367a4f24da
#
_cell.length_a   1.000
_cell.length_b   1.000
_cell.length_c   1.000
_cell.angle_alpha   90.00
_cell.angle_beta   90.00
_cell.angle_gamma   90.00
#
_symmetry.space_group_name_H-M   'P 1'
#
loop_
_entity.id
_entity.type
_entity.pdbx_description
1 polymer ?
#
loop_
_entity_poly.entity_id
_entity_poly.type
_entity_poly.pdbx_seq_one_letter_code
_entity_poly.pdbx_strand_id
1 'polypeptide(L)'
;MKQLLKKLTHGKRCSGAAPFAPAFPDAAAAENYLKALAPIPTGTIQADNRITPQYDLHIIVPCYNVAHTVVRCVDSILSQKADYTFFVSLVNDGSTDKTPELLERYRADPRVEILTQSNCGLSGARNRALEHIRGRYILFVDSDDTLRKGAVQALLSKAMETNADIVQGGFVNITGHGLVFGRTGYREGSVDETGQTPYGMAWGKVIRSSLFAHLKFPEGYWFEDTIFAFCIAPFQPTHYLIPEYVCNYTRNPLGITLRSRKKAKAVDTVWIMRYLMAELAQKKEVHSAQVQQLLLQHIALAWYRLSRLDEAVQQAAFLVMQQMYAGYYTSQDLFVQDSRLLALHQALTVKSYGQYLAAAEKLT
;
A
#
# COMPACT_ATOMS: atom_id res chain seq x y z
N MET A 1 0.22 6.33 -12.54
CA MET A 1 0.94 7.24 -11.62
C MET A 1 1.20 8.60 -12.23
N LYS A 2 1.82 8.74 -13.44
CA LYS A 2 2.14 10.05 -14.04
C LYS A 2 0.95 11.03 -14.21
N GLN A 3 -0.26 10.59 -14.55
CA GLN A 3 -1.40 11.48 -14.76
C GLN A 3 -2.06 12.00 -13.48
N LEU A 4 -2.02 11.21 -12.40
CA LEU A 4 -2.59 11.61 -11.10
C LEU A 4 -1.71 12.66 -10.41
N LEU A 5 -0.39 12.56 -10.57
CA LEU A 5 0.61 13.42 -9.93
C LEU A 5 0.78 14.77 -10.65
N LYS A 6 0.65 14.83 -12.00
CA LYS A 6 0.80 16.07 -12.76
C LYS A 6 -0.20 17.21 -12.44
N LYS A 7 -1.38 16.90 -11.90
CA LYS A 7 -2.38 17.92 -11.54
C LYS A 7 -2.24 18.50 -10.13
N LEU A 8 -1.28 18.04 -9.34
CA LEU A 8 -1.10 18.46 -7.93
C LEU A 8 0.16 19.30 -7.66
N THR A 9 1.01 19.52 -8.66
CA THR A 9 2.29 20.22 -8.48
C THR A 9 2.28 21.64 -9.05
N HIS A 10 1.56 22.57 -8.42
CA HIS A 10 1.83 24.00 -8.54
C HIS A 10 2.25 24.55 -7.18
N GLY A 11 3.44 24.18 -6.74
CA GLY A 11 4.18 24.77 -5.63
C GLY A 11 5.47 25.40 -6.17
N LYS A 12 5.71 26.65 -5.83
CA LYS A 12 6.82 27.50 -6.32
C LYS A 12 8.18 26.79 -6.33
N ARG A 13 8.84 26.78 -7.49
CA ARG A 13 10.25 26.45 -7.64
C ARG A 13 11.08 27.48 -6.85
N CYS A 14 11.91 27.04 -5.93
CA CYS A 14 13.06 27.78 -5.48
C CYS A 14 14.23 27.50 -6.43
N SER A 15 14.49 28.43 -7.35
CA SER A 15 15.68 28.44 -8.17
C SER A 15 16.75 29.22 -7.43
N GLY A 16 17.92 28.59 -7.19
CA GLY A 16 19.11 29.23 -6.63
C GLY A 16 19.64 28.48 -5.42
N ALA A 17 20.32 27.34 -5.64
CA ALA A 17 20.92 26.57 -4.55
C ALA A 17 22.28 27.16 -4.18
N ALA A 18 22.35 27.78 -3.00
CA ALA A 18 23.60 27.87 -2.25
C ALA A 18 24.11 26.46 -1.88
N PRO A 19 25.39 26.21 -1.72
CA PRO A 19 25.90 24.90 -1.33
C PRO A 19 25.27 24.48 0.01
N PHE A 20 24.61 23.34 0.01
CA PHE A 20 23.89 22.80 1.13
C PHE A 20 24.84 22.46 2.28
N ALA A 21 24.71 23.16 3.39
CA ALA A 21 25.29 22.69 4.65
C ALA A 21 24.40 21.53 5.16
N PRO A 22 24.97 20.33 5.41
CA PRO A 22 24.19 19.22 5.91
C PRO A 22 23.59 19.56 7.28
N ALA A 23 22.29 19.43 7.46
CA ALA A 23 21.60 19.70 8.73
C ALA A 23 22.03 18.71 9.84
N PHE A 24 22.64 17.59 9.48
CA PHE A 24 23.05 16.53 10.39
C PHE A 24 24.47 16.05 10.06
N PRO A 25 25.30 15.76 11.07
CA PRO A 25 26.66 15.27 10.88
C PRO A 25 26.73 13.86 10.27
N ASP A 26 25.75 13.02 10.58
CA ASP A 26 25.66 11.63 10.12
C ASP A 26 24.24 11.09 10.17
N ALA A 27 24.06 9.84 9.71
CA ALA A 27 22.78 9.18 9.69
C ALA A 27 22.25 8.80 11.09
N ALA A 28 23.13 8.64 12.10
CA ALA A 28 22.70 8.32 13.46
C ALA A 28 22.05 9.54 14.13
N ALA A 29 22.63 10.73 13.96
CA ALA A 29 22.03 12.00 14.41
C ALA A 29 20.69 12.26 13.70
N ALA A 30 20.64 12.03 12.38
CA ALA A 30 19.44 12.14 11.58
C ALA A 30 18.33 11.16 12.04
N GLU A 31 18.68 9.92 12.33
CA GLU A 31 17.77 8.92 12.85
C GLU A 31 17.20 9.32 14.22
N ASN A 32 18.03 9.79 15.14
CA ASN A 32 17.58 10.26 16.45
C ASN A 32 16.62 11.44 16.33
N TYR A 33 16.87 12.36 15.41
CA TYR A 33 15.97 13.46 15.11
C TYR A 33 14.61 12.95 14.60
N LEU A 34 14.61 12.02 13.65
CA LEU A 34 13.36 11.43 13.12
C LEU A 34 12.60 10.63 14.18
N LYS A 35 13.30 9.89 15.05
CA LYS A 35 12.68 9.14 16.17
C LYS A 35 12.01 10.08 17.19
N ALA A 36 12.61 11.23 17.46
CA ALA A 36 12.01 12.22 18.36
C ALA A 36 10.74 12.84 17.74
N LEU A 37 10.72 13.01 16.41
CA LEU A 37 9.59 13.57 15.68
C LEU A 37 8.46 12.54 15.47
N ALA A 38 8.81 11.33 15.10
CA ALA A 38 7.88 10.21 14.84
C ALA A 38 8.56 8.91 15.31
N PRO A 39 8.21 8.41 16.51
CA PRO A 39 8.76 7.17 17.06
C PRO A 39 8.54 5.99 16.13
N ILE A 40 9.51 5.06 16.10
CA ILE A 40 9.39 3.84 15.30
C ILE A 40 8.24 2.98 15.87
N PRO A 41 7.24 2.61 15.07
CA PRO A 41 6.21 1.68 15.52
C PRO A 41 6.80 0.29 15.82
N THR A 42 6.13 -0.46 16.69
CA THR A 42 6.58 -1.79 17.17
C THR A 42 5.82 -2.95 16.54
N GLY A 43 4.85 -2.67 15.67
CA GLY A 43 4.06 -3.72 15.01
C GLY A 43 4.93 -4.62 14.12
N THR A 44 4.61 -5.92 14.11
CA THR A 44 5.33 -6.94 13.34
C THR A 44 4.48 -7.46 12.18
N ILE A 45 5.14 -8.17 11.25
CA ILE A 45 4.47 -8.80 10.10
C ILE A 45 4.20 -10.29 10.32
N GLN A 46 4.76 -10.90 11.37
CA GLN A 46 4.58 -12.32 11.64
C GLN A 46 3.19 -12.60 12.20
N ALA A 47 2.55 -13.64 11.67
CA ALA A 47 1.26 -14.13 12.11
C ALA A 47 1.21 -15.66 12.03
N ASP A 48 0.18 -16.21 12.65
CA ASP A 48 -0.26 -17.60 12.45
C ASP A 48 -1.77 -17.56 12.22
N ASN A 49 -2.15 -17.19 10.98
CA ASN A 49 -3.53 -16.98 10.61
C ASN A 49 -4.21 -18.33 10.30
N ARG A 50 -5.35 -18.56 10.92
CA ARG A 50 -6.13 -19.76 10.66
C ARG A 50 -6.85 -19.66 9.32
N ILE A 51 -6.48 -20.51 8.36
CA ILE A 51 -7.09 -20.58 7.05
C ILE A 51 -8.01 -21.81 6.98
N THR A 52 -9.32 -21.59 6.91
CA THR A 52 -10.34 -22.64 6.81
C THR A 52 -11.34 -22.27 5.70
N PRO A 53 -10.99 -22.47 4.41
CA PRO A 53 -11.80 -22.03 3.30
C PRO A 53 -13.14 -22.75 3.26
N GLN A 54 -14.21 -22.01 3.42
CA GLN A 54 -15.62 -22.44 3.26
C GLN A 54 -16.27 -21.71 2.08
N TYR A 55 -15.61 -20.64 1.61
CA TYR A 55 -16.04 -19.79 0.50
C TYR A 55 -14.90 -19.62 -0.51
N ASP A 56 -15.25 -19.23 -1.72
CA ASP A 56 -14.26 -18.90 -2.74
C ASP A 56 -13.53 -17.58 -2.40
N LEU A 57 -14.24 -16.63 -1.76
CA LEU A 57 -13.70 -15.32 -1.42
C LEU A 57 -14.03 -14.90 0.01
N HIS A 58 -13.05 -14.32 0.71
CA HIS A 58 -13.25 -13.60 1.95
C HIS A 58 -13.02 -12.11 1.69
N ILE A 59 -14.05 -11.29 1.80
CA ILE A 59 -13.99 -9.84 1.64
C ILE A 59 -13.82 -9.21 3.02
N ILE A 60 -12.80 -8.37 3.19
CA ILE A 60 -12.45 -7.72 4.46
C ILE A 60 -12.63 -6.22 4.31
N VAL A 61 -13.48 -5.62 5.16
CA VAL A 61 -13.82 -4.20 5.15
C VAL A 61 -13.48 -3.58 6.49
N PRO A 62 -12.34 -2.87 6.64
CA PRO A 62 -12.03 -2.11 7.84
C PRO A 62 -12.91 -0.85 7.93
N CYS A 63 -13.53 -0.62 9.08
CA CYS A 63 -14.48 0.47 9.31
C CYS A 63 -14.09 1.29 10.55
N TYR A 64 -13.77 2.56 10.37
CA TYR A 64 -13.50 3.50 11.47
C TYR A 64 -14.04 4.89 11.14
N ASN A 65 -15.11 5.31 11.84
CA ASN A 65 -15.76 6.62 11.64
C ASN A 65 -16.12 6.90 10.17
N VAL A 66 -16.86 5.97 9.55
CA VAL A 66 -17.24 5.96 8.14
C VAL A 66 -18.76 5.93 7.91
N ALA A 67 -19.53 6.47 8.85
CA ALA A 67 -20.99 6.46 8.79
C ALA A 67 -21.56 7.03 7.48
N HIS A 68 -20.84 7.94 6.82
CA HIS A 68 -21.28 8.58 5.57
C HIS A 68 -20.97 7.77 4.30
N THR A 69 -20.16 6.71 4.37
CA THR A 69 -19.73 5.91 3.21
C THR A 69 -20.01 4.42 3.34
N VAL A 70 -20.03 3.89 4.57
CA VAL A 70 -20.05 2.45 4.83
C VAL A 70 -21.25 1.73 4.22
N VAL A 71 -22.43 2.33 4.22
CA VAL A 71 -23.65 1.73 3.63
C VAL A 71 -23.45 1.53 2.13
N ARG A 72 -23.01 2.56 1.42
CA ARG A 72 -22.73 2.49 -0.02
C ARG A 72 -21.64 1.43 -0.34
N CYS A 73 -20.62 1.34 0.50
CA CYS A 73 -19.57 0.33 0.36
C CYS A 73 -20.15 -1.08 0.49
N VAL A 74 -20.80 -1.38 1.61
CA VAL A 74 -21.31 -2.73 1.91
C VAL A 74 -22.40 -3.14 0.92
N ASP A 75 -23.32 -2.25 0.54
CA ASP A 75 -24.35 -2.51 -0.47
C ASP A 75 -23.71 -2.87 -1.82
N SER A 76 -22.62 -2.21 -2.21
CA SER A 76 -21.89 -2.53 -3.45
C SER A 76 -21.25 -3.92 -3.43
N ILE A 77 -20.88 -4.42 -2.25
CA ILE A 77 -20.33 -5.76 -2.05
C ILE A 77 -21.46 -6.80 -2.07
N LEU A 78 -22.50 -6.61 -1.26
CA LEU A 78 -23.57 -7.61 -1.10
C LEU A 78 -24.46 -7.74 -2.33
N SER A 79 -24.53 -6.70 -3.18
CA SER A 79 -25.23 -6.74 -4.47
C SER A 79 -24.44 -7.41 -5.59
N GLN A 80 -23.22 -7.87 -5.36
CA GLN A 80 -22.45 -8.61 -6.37
C GLN A 80 -23.19 -9.91 -6.74
N LYS A 81 -23.30 -10.13 -8.06
CA LYS A 81 -23.78 -11.39 -8.62
C LYS A 81 -22.59 -12.13 -9.20
N ALA A 82 -22.33 -13.31 -8.71
CA ALA A 82 -21.22 -14.15 -9.13
C ALA A 82 -21.61 -15.63 -8.98
N ASP A 83 -21.00 -16.48 -9.79
CA ASP A 83 -21.12 -17.96 -9.69
C ASP A 83 -20.25 -18.51 -8.55
N TYR A 84 -19.62 -17.63 -7.78
CA TYR A 84 -18.70 -17.91 -6.68
C TYR A 84 -19.31 -17.49 -5.35
N THR A 85 -19.00 -18.26 -4.31
CA THR A 85 -19.41 -17.95 -2.95
C THR A 85 -18.48 -16.95 -2.30
N PHE A 86 -19.03 -16.00 -1.51
CA PHE A 86 -18.22 -15.06 -0.75
C PHE A 86 -18.75 -14.79 0.64
N PHE A 87 -17.83 -14.47 1.54
CA PHE A 87 -18.06 -14.10 2.93
C PHE A 87 -17.47 -12.71 3.19
N VAL A 88 -18.06 -11.94 4.08
CA VAL A 88 -17.70 -10.54 4.34
C VAL A 88 -17.45 -10.34 5.83
N SER A 89 -16.25 -9.92 6.21
CA SER A 89 -15.95 -9.44 7.56
C SER A 89 -15.97 -7.90 7.58
N LEU A 90 -16.95 -7.32 8.28
CA LEU A 90 -17.04 -5.89 8.56
C LEU A 90 -16.36 -5.64 9.92
N VAL A 91 -15.21 -4.97 9.92
CA VAL A 91 -14.42 -4.78 11.15
C VAL A 91 -14.59 -3.36 11.66
N ASN A 92 -15.39 -3.18 12.70
CA ASN A 92 -15.54 -1.93 13.42
C ASN A 92 -14.34 -1.71 14.35
N ASP A 93 -13.43 -0.82 13.97
CA ASP A 93 -12.19 -0.51 14.68
C ASP A 93 -12.42 0.61 15.73
N GLY A 94 -13.40 0.42 16.61
CA GLY A 94 -13.69 1.35 17.69
C GLY A 94 -14.28 2.69 17.22
N SER A 95 -15.19 2.67 16.25
CA SER A 95 -15.85 3.87 15.77
C SER A 95 -16.66 4.56 16.86
N THR A 96 -16.63 5.90 16.84
CA THR A 96 -17.34 6.78 17.80
C THR A 96 -18.50 7.55 17.15
N ASP A 97 -18.70 7.37 15.84
CA ASP A 97 -19.83 7.91 15.09
C ASP A 97 -20.94 6.85 14.93
N LYS A 98 -21.88 7.05 14.01
CA LYS A 98 -22.97 6.10 13.75
C LYS A 98 -22.56 4.86 12.96
N THR A 99 -21.27 4.64 12.71
CA THR A 99 -20.79 3.45 11.95
C THR A 99 -21.28 2.14 12.57
N PRO A 100 -21.16 1.88 13.91
CA PRO A 100 -21.59 0.61 14.50
C PRO A 100 -23.09 0.33 14.25
N GLU A 101 -23.95 1.34 14.43
CA GLU A 101 -25.40 1.24 14.21
C GLU A 101 -25.73 0.90 12.74
N LEU A 102 -24.98 1.46 11.80
CA LEU A 102 -25.18 1.21 10.38
C LEU A 102 -24.70 -0.18 9.96
N LEU A 103 -23.66 -0.71 10.57
CA LEU A 103 -23.19 -2.08 10.34
C LEU A 103 -24.20 -3.13 10.81
N GLU A 104 -24.92 -2.88 11.91
CA GLU A 104 -25.96 -3.79 12.44
C GLU A 104 -27.05 -4.13 11.43
N ARG A 105 -27.29 -3.29 10.43
CA ARG A 105 -28.24 -3.55 9.34
C ARG A 105 -27.92 -4.81 8.55
N TYR A 106 -26.66 -5.24 8.53
CA TYR A 106 -26.18 -6.38 7.76
C TYR A 106 -26.04 -7.65 8.57
N ARG A 107 -26.30 -7.61 9.89
CA ARG A 107 -26.14 -8.76 10.80
C ARG A 107 -26.99 -9.97 10.42
N ALA A 108 -28.14 -9.74 9.79
CA ALA A 108 -29.04 -10.80 9.36
C ALA A 108 -28.62 -11.48 8.05
N ASP A 109 -27.68 -10.92 7.28
CA ASP A 109 -27.17 -11.55 6.06
C ASP A 109 -26.20 -12.68 6.45
N PRO A 110 -26.48 -13.95 6.08
CA PRO A 110 -25.64 -15.09 6.48
C PRO A 110 -24.21 -15.04 5.92
N ARG A 111 -23.96 -14.18 4.95
CA ARG A 111 -22.62 -13.97 4.38
C ARG A 111 -21.78 -12.99 5.20
N VAL A 112 -22.35 -12.32 6.21
CA VAL A 112 -21.71 -11.19 6.92
C VAL A 112 -21.41 -11.57 8.36
N GLU A 113 -20.18 -11.27 8.81
CA GLU A 113 -19.86 -11.12 10.22
C GLU A 113 -19.47 -9.68 10.55
N ILE A 114 -19.80 -9.25 11.75
CA ILE A 114 -19.40 -7.94 12.29
C ILE A 114 -18.46 -8.18 13.45
N LEU A 115 -17.20 -7.78 13.27
CA LEU A 115 -16.16 -7.85 14.29
C LEU A 115 -15.99 -6.44 14.89
N THR A 116 -15.95 -6.35 16.22
CA THR A 116 -15.74 -5.08 16.93
C THR A 116 -14.51 -5.18 17.81
N GLN A 117 -13.67 -4.16 17.79
CA GLN A 117 -12.48 -4.03 18.61
C GLN A 117 -12.26 -2.58 19.05
N SER A 118 -11.36 -2.35 20.01
CA SER A 118 -10.80 -1.02 20.27
C SER A 118 -9.94 -0.57 19.08
N ASN A 119 -9.82 0.74 18.86
CA ASN A 119 -9.08 1.26 17.70
C ASN A 119 -7.61 0.81 17.72
N CYS A 120 -7.25 -0.01 16.74
CA CYS A 120 -5.89 -0.50 16.46
C CYS A 120 -5.37 0.00 15.09
N GLY A 121 -6.11 0.88 14.43
CA GLY A 121 -5.80 1.42 13.11
C GLY A 121 -6.05 0.45 11.96
N LEU A 122 -5.80 0.93 10.74
CA LEU A 122 -6.12 0.19 9.51
C LEU A 122 -5.49 -1.20 9.46
N SER A 123 -4.21 -1.33 9.85
CA SER A 123 -3.52 -2.61 9.97
C SER A 123 -4.22 -3.56 10.94
N GLY A 124 -4.51 -3.07 12.16
CA GLY A 124 -5.18 -3.88 13.19
C GLY A 124 -6.57 -4.33 12.78
N ALA A 125 -7.34 -3.47 12.11
CA ALA A 125 -8.65 -3.83 11.58
C ALA A 125 -8.57 -4.93 10.51
N ARG A 126 -7.62 -4.84 9.57
CA ARG A 126 -7.41 -5.90 8.58
C ARG A 126 -6.92 -7.19 9.23
N ASN A 127 -5.98 -7.11 10.17
CA ASN A 127 -5.44 -8.26 10.89
C ASN A 127 -6.52 -9.01 11.66
N ARG A 128 -7.45 -8.30 12.28
CA ARG A 128 -8.56 -8.92 13.02
C ARG A 128 -9.38 -9.91 12.19
N ALA A 129 -9.63 -9.59 10.92
CA ALA A 129 -10.31 -10.50 10.01
C ALA A 129 -9.37 -11.59 9.46
N LEU A 130 -8.07 -11.28 9.33
CA LEU A 130 -7.05 -12.26 8.90
C LEU A 130 -6.82 -13.37 9.92
N GLU A 131 -7.09 -13.17 11.22
CA GLU A 131 -6.99 -14.23 12.23
C GLU A 131 -7.79 -15.48 11.84
N HIS A 132 -8.92 -15.30 11.12
CA HIS A 132 -9.79 -16.37 10.65
C HIS A 132 -10.16 -16.19 9.16
N ILE A 133 -9.33 -16.65 8.28
CA ILE A 133 -9.56 -16.55 6.84
C ILE A 133 -10.48 -17.68 6.39
N ARG A 134 -11.67 -17.32 5.86
CA ARG A 134 -12.70 -18.28 5.43
C ARG A 134 -12.81 -18.44 3.91
N GLY A 135 -12.08 -17.65 3.14
CA GLY A 135 -12.05 -17.73 1.68
C GLY A 135 -10.81 -18.42 1.15
N ARG A 136 -10.93 -19.04 -0.03
CA ARG A 136 -9.77 -19.48 -0.82
C ARG A 136 -8.90 -18.29 -1.26
N TYR A 137 -9.57 -17.16 -1.54
CA TYR A 137 -8.97 -15.87 -1.84
C TYR A 137 -9.46 -14.81 -0.85
N ILE A 138 -8.70 -13.73 -0.73
CA ILE A 138 -9.02 -12.53 0.06
C ILE A 138 -9.16 -11.34 -0.87
N LEU A 139 -10.13 -10.46 -0.58
CA LEU A 139 -10.26 -9.13 -1.19
C LEU A 139 -10.41 -8.10 -0.08
N PHE A 140 -9.49 -7.15 -0.01
CA PHE A 140 -9.65 -5.98 0.85
C PHE A 140 -10.44 -4.90 0.13
N VAL A 141 -11.38 -4.27 0.84
CA VAL A 141 -12.18 -3.14 0.33
C VAL A 141 -12.17 -2.05 1.37
N ASP A 142 -11.66 -0.88 1.02
CA ASP A 142 -11.69 0.27 1.93
C ASP A 142 -13.12 0.81 2.03
N SER A 143 -13.57 1.15 3.25
CA SER A 143 -14.98 1.47 3.55
C SER A 143 -15.49 2.79 2.96
N ASP A 144 -14.63 3.58 2.34
CA ASP A 144 -14.99 4.77 1.56
C ASP A 144 -15.08 4.51 0.04
N ASP A 145 -14.73 3.30 -0.40
CA ASP A 145 -14.76 2.85 -1.79
C ASP A 145 -15.99 1.98 -2.10
N THR A 146 -16.15 1.60 -3.38
CA THR A 146 -17.22 0.69 -3.81
C THR A 146 -16.71 -0.32 -4.83
N LEU A 147 -17.17 -1.56 -4.76
CA LEU A 147 -16.98 -2.52 -5.85
C LEU A 147 -17.86 -2.16 -7.04
N ARG A 148 -17.34 -2.32 -8.23
CA ARG A 148 -18.11 -2.19 -9.46
C ARG A 148 -18.89 -3.48 -9.72
N LYS A 149 -20.04 -3.35 -10.41
CA LYS A 149 -20.85 -4.51 -10.78
C LYS A 149 -20.03 -5.54 -11.57
N GLY A 150 -20.09 -6.80 -11.15
CA GLY A 150 -19.36 -7.91 -11.77
C GLY A 150 -17.88 -8.02 -11.34
N ALA A 151 -17.41 -7.21 -10.41
CA ALA A 151 -16.02 -7.24 -9.96
C ALA A 151 -15.62 -8.59 -9.34
N VAL A 152 -16.48 -9.17 -8.49
CA VAL A 152 -16.24 -10.48 -7.88
C VAL A 152 -16.17 -11.57 -8.95
N GLN A 153 -17.12 -11.57 -9.90
CA GLN A 153 -17.12 -12.53 -11.02
C GLN A 153 -15.84 -12.44 -11.83
N ALA A 154 -15.46 -11.23 -12.29
CA ALA A 154 -14.31 -11.05 -13.15
C ALA A 154 -12.99 -11.48 -12.48
N LEU A 155 -12.78 -11.06 -11.23
CA LEU A 155 -11.58 -11.40 -10.47
C LEU A 155 -11.48 -12.91 -10.20
N LEU A 156 -12.56 -13.53 -9.72
CA LEU A 156 -12.52 -14.95 -9.36
C LEU A 156 -12.52 -15.87 -10.58
N SER A 157 -13.24 -15.54 -11.66
CA SER A 157 -13.17 -16.33 -12.90
C SER A 157 -11.73 -16.45 -13.39
N LYS A 158 -11.01 -15.32 -13.43
CA LYS A 158 -9.61 -15.34 -13.86
C LYS A 158 -8.70 -16.06 -12.85
N ALA A 159 -8.95 -15.88 -11.55
CA ALA A 159 -8.17 -16.57 -10.52
C ALA A 159 -8.33 -18.08 -10.57
N MET A 160 -9.54 -18.57 -10.84
CA MET A 160 -9.80 -20.00 -10.98
C MET A 160 -9.28 -20.57 -12.31
N GLU A 161 -9.43 -19.82 -13.42
CA GLU A 161 -8.94 -20.19 -14.74
C GLU A 161 -7.42 -20.34 -14.77
N THR A 162 -6.70 -19.34 -14.25
CA THR A 162 -5.24 -19.29 -14.32
C THR A 162 -4.53 -19.92 -13.11
N ASN A 163 -5.29 -20.25 -12.06
CA ASN A 163 -4.78 -20.64 -10.74
C ASN A 163 -3.77 -19.62 -10.18
N ALA A 164 -3.89 -18.34 -10.56
CA ALA A 164 -2.99 -17.29 -10.11
C ALA A 164 -3.10 -17.04 -8.60
N ASP A 165 -2.01 -16.58 -8.01
CA ASP A 165 -1.97 -16.20 -6.58
C ASP A 165 -2.59 -14.83 -6.37
N ILE A 166 -2.48 -13.95 -7.36
CA ILE A 166 -3.05 -12.60 -7.34
C ILE A 166 -3.70 -12.34 -8.69
N VAL A 167 -4.96 -11.85 -8.68
CA VAL A 167 -5.60 -11.29 -9.87
C VAL A 167 -6.04 -9.88 -9.56
N GLN A 168 -5.60 -8.91 -10.37
CA GLN A 168 -5.83 -7.49 -10.15
C GLN A 168 -6.55 -6.85 -11.34
N GLY A 169 -7.60 -6.08 -11.05
CA GLY A 169 -8.33 -5.29 -12.02
C GLY A 169 -8.04 -3.79 -11.93
N GLY A 170 -8.52 -3.06 -12.92
CA GLY A 170 -8.43 -1.61 -12.96
C GLY A 170 -9.37 -0.93 -11.94
N PHE A 171 -9.23 0.39 -11.81
CA PHE A 171 -10.11 1.18 -10.95
C PHE A 171 -10.44 2.55 -11.55
N VAL A 172 -11.56 3.11 -11.09
CA VAL A 172 -12.05 4.42 -11.51
C VAL A 172 -11.93 5.39 -10.34
N ASN A 173 -11.25 6.51 -10.55
CA ASN A 173 -11.15 7.55 -9.56
C ASN A 173 -12.41 8.42 -9.59
N ILE A 174 -13.13 8.51 -8.46
CA ILE A 174 -14.34 9.30 -8.33
C ILE A 174 -14.24 10.31 -7.19
N THR A 175 -14.97 11.41 -7.29
CA THR A 175 -15.21 12.31 -6.17
C THR A 175 -16.24 11.72 -5.21
N GLY A 176 -16.39 12.27 -3.99
CA GLY A 176 -17.44 11.88 -3.05
C GLY A 176 -18.87 11.95 -3.63
N HIS A 177 -19.08 12.77 -4.67
CA HIS A 177 -20.34 12.89 -5.41
C HIS A 177 -20.43 11.99 -6.65
N GLY A 178 -19.48 11.07 -6.83
CA GLY A 178 -19.50 10.10 -7.94
C GLY A 178 -18.98 10.61 -9.29
N LEU A 179 -18.46 11.85 -9.38
CA LEU A 179 -17.89 12.37 -10.62
C LEU A 179 -16.54 11.70 -10.91
N VAL A 180 -16.40 11.12 -12.10
CA VAL A 180 -15.17 10.46 -12.56
C VAL A 180 -14.14 11.51 -12.96
N PHE A 181 -12.90 11.40 -12.42
CA PHE A 181 -11.79 12.27 -12.80
C PHE A 181 -10.53 11.53 -13.26
N GLY A 182 -10.56 10.20 -13.26
CA GLY A 182 -9.46 9.38 -13.78
C GLY A 182 -9.80 7.90 -13.79
N ARG A 183 -9.03 7.14 -14.56
CA ARG A 183 -9.14 5.69 -14.63
C ARG A 183 -7.75 5.10 -14.72
N THR A 184 -7.55 3.95 -14.09
CA THR A 184 -6.35 3.13 -14.22
C THR A 184 -6.79 1.74 -14.63
N GLY A 185 -6.41 1.32 -15.81
CA GLY A 185 -6.72 0.01 -16.37
C GLY A 185 -5.46 -0.77 -16.70
N TYR A 186 -5.64 -2.04 -16.97
CA TYR A 186 -4.58 -2.96 -17.36
C TYR A 186 -4.92 -3.63 -18.68
N ARG A 187 -3.89 -4.14 -19.38
CA ARG A 187 -4.05 -5.13 -20.45
C ARG A 187 -4.17 -6.50 -19.77
N GLU A 188 -4.93 -7.39 -20.35
CA GLU A 188 -5.05 -8.76 -19.88
C GLU A 188 -3.73 -9.51 -20.07
N GLY A 189 -3.34 -10.31 -19.08
CA GLY A 189 -2.14 -11.14 -19.09
C GLY A 189 -1.43 -11.18 -17.74
N SER A 190 -0.44 -12.04 -17.60
CA SER A 190 0.44 -12.01 -16.43
C SER A 190 1.25 -10.71 -16.38
N VAL A 191 1.73 -10.35 -15.22
CA VAL A 191 2.58 -9.15 -15.04
C VAL A 191 3.81 -9.23 -15.95
N ASP A 192 4.42 -10.40 -16.07
CA ASP A 192 5.61 -10.60 -16.91
C ASP A 192 5.31 -10.44 -18.40
N GLU A 193 4.21 -11.01 -18.89
CA GLU A 193 3.77 -10.89 -20.30
C GLU A 193 3.37 -9.46 -20.66
N THR A 194 2.68 -8.77 -19.77
CA THR A 194 2.19 -7.41 -20.04
C THR A 194 3.26 -6.36 -19.86
N GLY A 195 4.29 -6.62 -19.05
CA GLY A 195 5.29 -5.64 -18.63
C GLY A 195 4.69 -4.46 -17.83
N GLN A 196 3.45 -4.60 -17.36
CA GLN A 196 2.77 -3.56 -16.59
C GLN A 196 3.08 -3.70 -15.10
N THR A 197 3.31 -2.57 -14.44
CA THR A 197 3.48 -2.56 -12.98
C THR A 197 2.13 -2.41 -12.30
N PRO A 198 1.67 -3.43 -11.55
CA PRO A 198 0.43 -3.35 -10.80
C PRO A 198 0.55 -2.37 -9.64
N TYR A 199 -0.59 -1.82 -9.20
CA TYR A 199 -0.60 -1.00 -7.99
C TYR A 199 -0.35 -1.85 -6.74
N GLY A 200 0.52 -1.37 -5.85
CA GLY A 200 0.87 -2.04 -4.60
C GLY A 200 -0.17 -1.96 -3.49
N MET A 201 -1.33 -1.30 -3.70
CA MET A 201 -2.39 -1.15 -2.70
C MET A 201 -3.05 -2.49 -2.37
N ALA A 202 -3.62 -2.62 -1.17
CA ALA A 202 -4.29 -3.85 -0.73
C ALA A 202 -5.57 -4.17 -1.52
N TRP A 203 -6.31 -3.15 -1.95
CA TRP A 203 -7.60 -3.26 -2.64
C TRP A 203 -7.47 -3.46 -4.17
N GLY A 204 -8.59 -3.76 -4.83
CA GLY A 204 -8.68 -3.91 -6.29
C GLY A 204 -8.12 -5.21 -6.83
N LYS A 205 -7.86 -6.19 -5.97
CA LYS A 205 -7.32 -7.50 -6.32
C LYS A 205 -7.82 -8.60 -5.40
N VAL A 206 -7.93 -9.82 -5.92
CA VAL A 206 -8.05 -11.02 -5.11
C VAL A 206 -6.67 -11.63 -4.90
N ILE A 207 -6.42 -12.13 -3.69
CA ILE A 207 -5.12 -12.61 -3.23
C ILE A 207 -5.33 -14.00 -2.63
N ARG A 208 -4.56 -14.99 -3.07
CA ARG A 208 -4.63 -16.34 -2.50
C ARG A 208 -4.36 -16.30 -0.99
N SER A 209 -5.26 -16.88 -0.22
CA SER A 209 -5.23 -16.81 1.25
C SER A 209 -3.94 -17.35 1.86
N SER A 210 -3.30 -18.34 1.24
CA SER A 210 -2.04 -18.91 1.70
C SER A 210 -0.89 -17.90 1.78
N LEU A 211 -0.93 -16.81 1.00
CA LEU A 211 0.07 -15.73 1.08
C LEU A 211 -0.01 -14.98 2.42
N PHE A 212 -1.13 -15.06 3.12
CA PHE A 212 -1.32 -14.49 4.45
C PHE A 212 -1.24 -15.51 5.59
N ALA A 213 -0.86 -16.77 5.34
CA ALA A 213 -0.78 -17.77 6.41
C ALA A 213 0.12 -17.32 7.58
N HIS A 214 1.28 -16.75 7.26
CA HIS A 214 2.25 -16.28 8.26
C HIS A 214 2.55 -14.79 8.13
N LEU A 215 1.67 -14.02 7.46
CA LEU A 215 1.83 -12.60 7.20
C LEU A 215 0.63 -11.82 7.73
N LYS A 216 0.91 -10.68 8.39
CA LYS A 216 -0.07 -9.66 8.75
C LYS A 216 0.44 -8.26 8.41
N PHE A 217 -0.45 -7.28 8.44
CA PHE A 217 -0.07 -5.88 8.30
C PHE A 217 0.63 -5.38 9.57
N PRO A 218 1.75 -4.65 9.48
CA PRO A 218 2.43 -4.13 10.67
C PRO A 218 1.62 -3.00 11.32
N GLU A 219 1.19 -3.22 12.55
CA GLU A 219 0.37 -2.27 13.29
C GLU A 219 1.16 -1.04 13.71
N GLY A 220 0.47 0.10 13.77
CA GLY A 220 1.08 1.38 14.12
C GLY A 220 1.80 2.09 12.97
N TYR A 221 2.16 1.40 11.89
CA TYR A 221 2.74 2.04 10.71
C TYR A 221 1.68 2.63 9.79
N TRP A 222 1.96 3.80 9.24
CA TRP A 222 1.33 4.23 8.00
C TRP A 222 2.02 3.55 6.80
N PHE A 223 1.28 3.45 5.68
CA PHE A 223 1.74 2.80 4.44
C PHE A 223 1.98 1.30 4.61
N GLU A 224 1.14 0.66 5.38
CA GLU A 224 1.15 -0.76 5.70
C GLU A 224 1.09 -1.67 4.47
N ASP A 225 0.52 -1.18 3.37
CA ASP A 225 0.48 -1.86 2.06
C ASP A 225 1.86 -2.06 1.42
N THR A 226 2.90 -1.42 1.95
CA THR A 226 4.31 -1.67 1.57
C THR A 226 4.71 -3.15 1.74
N ILE A 227 3.99 -3.95 2.54
CA ILE A 227 4.21 -5.41 2.64
C ILE A 227 4.06 -6.12 1.29
N PHE A 228 3.22 -5.63 0.37
CA PHE A 228 3.09 -6.23 -0.96
C PHE A 228 4.38 -6.14 -1.76
N ALA A 229 5.14 -5.07 -1.60
CA ALA A 229 6.41 -4.87 -2.29
C ALA A 229 7.56 -5.70 -1.70
N PHE A 230 7.60 -5.89 -0.37
CA PHE A 230 8.77 -6.49 0.29
C PHE A 230 8.49 -7.86 0.93
N CYS A 231 7.21 -8.22 1.13
CA CYS A 231 6.87 -9.50 1.75
C CYS A 231 6.15 -10.47 0.79
N ILE A 232 5.68 -10.00 -0.35
CA ILE A 232 4.94 -10.82 -1.33
C ILE A 232 5.66 -10.84 -2.67
N ALA A 233 5.88 -9.68 -3.30
CA ALA A 233 6.46 -9.62 -4.66
C ALA A 233 7.83 -10.30 -4.81
N PRO A 234 8.79 -10.24 -3.86
CA PRO A 234 10.08 -10.91 -4.00
C PRO A 234 10.00 -12.45 -4.12
N PHE A 235 8.90 -13.04 -3.65
CA PHE A 235 8.67 -14.49 -3.74
C PHE A 235 7.94 -14.89 -5.02
N GLN A 236 7.85 -13.99 -5.99
CA GLN A 236 7.35 -14.22 -7.36
C GLN A 236 5.98 -14.92 -7.41
N PRO A 237 4.96 -14.45 -6.69
CA PRO A 237 3.62 -15.01 -6.82
C PRO A 237 3.13 -14.85 -8.26
N THR A 238 2.36 -15.81 -8.74
CA THR A 238 1.71 -15.68 -10.05
C THR A 238 0.70 -14.53 -10.00
N HIS A 239 0.99 -13.42 -10.71
CA HIS A 239 0.17 -12.21 -10.70
C HIS A 239 -0.41 -11.95 -12.09
N TYR A 240 -1.73 -11.99 -12.20
CA TYR A 240 -2.47 -11.79 -13.44
C TYR A 240 -3.26 -10.47 -13.42
N LEU A 241 -3.27 -9.77 -14.53
CA LEU A 241 -3.98 -8.51 -14.70
C LEU A 241 -5.21 -8.71 -15.57
N ILE A 242 -6.33 -8.06 -15.24
CA ILE A 242 -7.55 -8.08 -16.04
C ILE A 242 -7.95 -6.67 -16.47
N PRO A 243 -8.59 -6.49 -17.65
CA PRO A 243 -8.94 -5.19 -18.18
C PRO A 243 -10.13 -4.54 -17.46
N GLU A 244 -10.93 -5.33 -16.71
CA GLU A 244 -12.11 -4.85 -16.01
C GLU A 244 -11.77 -3.84 -14.92
N TYR A 245 -12.58 -2.80 -14.82
CA TYR A 245 -12.55 -1.87 -13.68
C TYR A 245 -13.36 -2.50 -12.54
N VAL A 246 -12.69 -2.91 -11.47
CA VAL A 246 -13.28 -3.67 -10.36
C VAL A 246 -13.72 -2.81 -9.18
N CYS A 247 -13.16 -1.60 -9.04
CA CYS A 247 -13.55 -0.72 -7.95
C CYS A 247 -13.65 0.74 -8.38
N ASN A 248 -14.44 1.53 -7.65
CA ASN A 248 -14.42 2.97 -7.68
C ASN A 248 -13.63 3.44 -6.45
N TYR A 249 -12.47 4.03 -6.68
CA TYR A 249 -11.66 4.66 -5.66
C TYR A 249 -12.16 6.08 -5.40
N THR A 250 -12.69 6.31 -4.21
CA THR A 250 -13.29 7.60 -3.84
C THR A 250 -12.23 8.53 -3.26
N ARG A 251 -12.05 9.69 -3.88
CA ARG A 251 -11.16 10.71 -3.32
C ARG A 251 -11.73 11.22 -2.00
N ASN A 252 -11.13 10.80 -0.90
CA ASN A 252 -11.47 11.22 0.44
C ASN A 252 -10.51 12.32 0.94
N PRO A 253 -10.96 13.59 1.08
CA PRO A 253 -10.11 14.66 1.60
C PRO A 253 -9.63 14.44 3.03
N LEU A 254 -10.34 13.60 3.79
CA LEU A 254 -10.03 13.23 5.16
C LEU A 254 -9.18 11.96 5.26
N GLY A 255 -8.93 11.29 4.13
CA GLY A 255 -8.15 10.05 4.05
C GLY A 255 -6.67 10.23 4.38
N ILE A 256 -6.02 9.14 4.78
CA ILE A 256 -4.61 9.10 5.17
C ILE A 256 -3.73 9.63 4.04
N THR A 257 -3.96 9.25 2.80
CA THR A 257 -3.16 9.61 1.63
C THR A 257 -2.99 11.13 1.42
N LEU A 258 -4.06 11.91 1.65
CA LEU A 258 -4.01 13.37 1.48
C LEU A 258 -3.53 14.09 2.74
N ARG A 259 -3.83 13.55 3.92
CA ARG A 259 -3.43 14.15 5.21
C ARG A 259 -2.00 13.82 5.61
N SER A 260 -1.46 12.69 5.18
CA SER A 260 -0.13 12.20 5.61
C SER A 260 0.98 13.19 5.29
N ARG A 261 0.98 13.81 4.12
CA ARG A 261 2.04 14.69 3.63
C ARG A 261 2.34 15.93 4.48
N LYS A 262 1.48 16.26 5.45
CA LYS A 262 1.65 17.40 6.37
C LYS A 262 1.85 16.97 7.82
N LYS A 263 2.00 15.67 8.09
CA LYS A 263 2.13 15.14 9.44
C LYS A 263 3.45 14.45 9.63
N ALA A 264 4.05 14.63 10.79
CA ALA A 264 5.31 13.98 11.19
C ALA A 264 5.26 12.46 10.95
N LYS A 265 4.11 11.83 11.16
CA LYS A 265 3.90 10.40 10.95
C LYS A 265 4.12 9.94 9.48
N ALA A 266 4.23 10.84 8.51
CA ALA A 266 4.70 10.49 7.15
C ALA A 266 6.11 9.89 7.15
N VAL A 267 6.91 10.11 8.20
CA VAL A 267 8.23 9.49 8.41
C VAL A 267 8.12 7.96 8.51
N ASP A 268 6.93 7.40 8.82
CA ASP A 268 6.71 5.96 8.78
C ASP A 268 7.07 5.34 7.42
N THR A 269 7.08 6.12 6.34
CA THR A 269 7.56 5.64 5.03
C THR A 269 9.03 5.18 5.07
N VAL A 270 9.86 5.77 5.94
CA VAL A 270 11.26 5.38 6.17
C VAL A 270 11.33 4.17 7.10
N TRP A 271 10.55 4.20 8.18
CA TRP A 271 10.57 3.14 9.20
C TRP A 271 10.06 1.80 8.65
N ILE A 272 8.97 1.82 7.89
CA ILE A 272 8.41 0.60 7.30
C ILE A 272 9.34 -0.02 6.26
N MET A 273 9.95 0.78 5.37
CA MET A 273 10.94 0.26 4.42
C MET A 273 12.11 -0.39 5.14
N ARG A 274 12.66 0.28 6.16
CA ARG A 274 13.80 -0.25 6.93
C ARG A 274 13.45 -1.55 7.64
N TYR A 275 12.27 -1.60 8.25
CA TYR A 275 11.78 -2.81 8.92
C TYR A 275 11.62 -3.97 7.93
N LEU A 276 10.91 -3.76 6.83
CA LEU A 276 10.63 -4.81 5.86
C LEU A 276 11.89 -5.28 5.10
N MET A 277 12.83 -4.37 4.82
CA MET A 277 14.13 -4.75 4.25
C MET A 277 14.95 -5.61 5.23
N ALA A 278 14.91 -5.33 6.53
CA ALA A 278 15.58 -6.15 7.53
C ALA A 278 14.95 -7.56 7.62
N GLU A 279 13.63 -7.67 7.55
CA GLU A 279 12.92 -8.95 7.51
C GLU A 279 13.27 -9.76 6.24
N LEU A 280 13.33 -9.09 5.09
CA LEU A 280 13.69 -9.72 3.83
C LEU A 280 15.16 -10.18 3.82
N ALA A 281 16.06 -9.42 4.45
CA ALA A 281 17.48 -9.78 4.58
C ALA A 281 17.69 -11.08 5.38
N GLN A 282 16.88 -11.32 6.41
CA GLN A 282 16.92 -12.59 7.15
C GLN A 282 16.59 -13.78 6.28
N LYS A 283 15.77 -13.59 5.23
CA LYS A 283 15.43 -14.63 4.24
C LYS A 283 16.43 -14.73 3.09
N LYS A 284 17.50 -13.91 3.08
CA LYS A 284 18.55 -13.82 2.04
C LYS A 284 18.04 -13.41 0.65
N GLU A 285 16.90 -12.72 0.57
CA GLU A 285 16.25 -12.34 -0.69
C GLU A 285 16.50 -10.88 -1.12
N VAL A 286 17.43 -10.19 -0.46
CA VAL A 286 17.66 -8.74 -0.73
C VAL A 286 18.46 -8.47 -2.01
N HIS A 287 19.30 -9.41 -2.48
CA HIS A 287 20.21 -9.21 -3.62
C HIS A 287 19.59 -9.65 -4.95
N SER A 288 18.44 -9.07 -5.31
CA SER A 288 17.83 -9.30 -6.62
C SER A 288 17.53 -7.97 -7.32
N ALA A 289 17.49 -8.00 -8.66
CA ALA A 289 17.11 -6.84 -9.48
C ALA A 289 15.72 -6.31 -9.10
N GLN A 290 14.79 -7.21 -8.85
CA GLN A 290 13.43 -6.86 -8.46
C GLN A 290 13.39 -6.13 -7.11
N VAL A 291 14.08 -6.61 -6.09
CA VAL A 291 14.11 -5.97 -4.77
C VAL A 291 14.82 -4.63 -4.82
N GLN A 292 15.93 -4.52 -5.55
CA GLN A 292 16.60 -3.23 -5.73
C GLN A 292 15.68 -2.22 -6.42
N GLN A 293 14.98 -2.63 -7.48
CA GLN A 293 14.02 -1.78 -8.18
C GLN A 293 12.87 -1.32 -7.26
N LEU A 294 12.28 -2.24 -6.50
CA LEU A 294 11.21 -1.92 -5.55
C LEU A 294 11.69 -0.96 -4.46
N LEU A 295 12.89 -1.17 -3.91
CA LEU A 295 13.46 -0.30 -2.90
C LEU A 295 13.69 1.12 -3.44
N LEU A 296 14.27 1.26 -4.64
CA LEU A 296 14.48 2.56 -5.28
C LEU A 296 13.14 3.27 -5.56
N GLN A 297 12.13 2.56 -6.03
CA GLN A 297 10.79 3.12 -6.23
C GLN A 297 10.16 3.62 -4.92
N HIS A 298 10.33 2.88 -3.82
CA HIS A 298 9.80 3.28 -2.51
C HIS A 298 10.59 4.43 -1.88
N ILE A 299 11.89 4.50 -2.13
CA ILE A 299 12.72 5.66 -1.74
C ILE A 299 12.27 6.93 -2.50
N ALA A 300 11.97 6.83 -3.80
CA ALA A 300 11.39 7.94 -4.54
C ALA A 300 9.99 8.32 -4.01
N LEU A 301 9.14 7.34 -3.72
CA LEU A 301 7.82 7.57 -3.15
C LEU A 301 7.90 8.21 -1.75
N ALA A 302 8.93 7.89 -0.96
CA ALA A 302 9.18 8.53 0.33
C ALA A 302 9.44 10.03 0.16
N TRP A 303 10.22 10.46 -0.85
CA TRP A 303 10.37 11.88 -1.16
C TRP A 303 9.01 12.55 -1.40
N TYR A 304 8.14 11.97 -2.22
CA TYR A 304 6.81 12.51 -2.46
C TYR A 304 5.98 12.65 -1.18
N ARG A 305 6.04 11.64 -0.29
CA ARG A 305 5.33 11.63 1.00
C ARG A 305 5.85 12.70 1.96
N LEU A 306 7.16 12.95 1.95
CA LEU A 306 7.85 13.88 2.86
C LEU A 306 7.99 15.30 2.30
N SER A 307 7.76 15.53 1.00
CA SER A 307 8.06 16.78 0.28
C SER A 307 7.34 18.05 0.81
N ARG A 308 6.42 17.92 1.75
CA ARG A 308 5.69 19.03 2.38
C ARG A 308 6.03 19.20 3.86
N LEU A 309 6.95 18.40 4.38
CA LEU A 309 7.53 18.58 5.71
C LEU A 309 8.77 19.49 5.62
N ASP A 310 9.25 19.93 6.77
CA ASP A 310 10.41 20.77 6.87
C ASP A 310 11.64 20.13 6.21
N GLU A 311 12.51 20.95 5.67
CA GLU A 311 13.68 20.48 4.94
C GLU A 311 14.61 19.63 5.82
N ALA A 312 14.74 19.95 7.11
CA ALA A 312 15.49 19.14 8.06
C ALA A 312 14.95 17.69 8.15
N VAL A 313 13.62 17.50 8.09
CA VAL A 313 13.00 16.17 8.07
C VAL A 313 13.36 15.44 6.78
N GLN A 314 13.31 16.13 5.63
CA GLN A 314 13.62 15.54 4.33
C GLN A 314 15.09 15.13 4.25
N GLN A 315 16.02 15.96 4.75
CA GLN A 315 17.45 15.65 4.80
C GLN A 315 17.75 14.49 5.76
N ALA A 316 17.14 14.48 6.94
CA ALA A 316 17.28 13.38 7.89
C ALA A 316 16.77 12.06 7.29
N ALA A 317 15.62 12.09 6.63
CA ALA A 317 15.07 10.92 5.95
C ALA A 317 16.00 10.42 4.83
N PHE A 318 16.56 11.33 4.03
CA PHE A 318 17.54 10.97 3.01
C PHE A 318 18.75 10.24 3.60
N LEU A 319 19.35 10.77 4.68
CA LEU A 319 20.54 10.16 5.31
C LEU A 319 20.24 8.76 5.85
N VAL A 320 19.09 8.57 6.48
CA VAL A 320 18.66 7.25 6.99
C VAL A 320 18.38 6.27 5.85
N MET A 321 17.69 6.70 4.79
CA MET A 321 17.44 5.86 3.62
C MET A 321 18.71 5.55 2.84
N GLN A 322 19.62 6.51 2.72
CA GLN A 322 20.93 6.33 2.09
C GLN A 322 21.76 5.30 2.85
N GLN A 323 21.83 5.40 4.18
CA GLN A 323 22.54 4.42 5.01
C GLN A 323 21.93 3.02 4.88
N MET A 324 20.59 2.91 4.91
CA MET A 324 19.89 1.67 4.71
C MET A 324 20.22 1.08 3.32
N TYR A 325 20.15 1.88 2.26
CA TYR A 325 20.44 1.45 0.90
C TYR A 325 21.89 0.95 0.76
N ALA A 326 22.86 1.72 1.28
CA ALA A 326 24.29 1.38 1.26
C ALA A 326 24.62 0.12 2.09
N GLY A 327 23.78 -0.26 3.02
CA GLY A 327 23.90 -1.53 3.76
C GLY A 327 23.59 -2.78 2.92
N TYR A 328 22.88 -2.62 1.80
CA TYR A 328 22.50 -3.72 0.91
C TYR A 328 23.14 -3.63 -0.48
N TYR A 329 23.41 -2.43 -0.99
CA TYR A 329 23.86 -2.21 -2.36
C TYR A 329 25.04 -1.22 -2.43
N THR A 330 26.06 -1.59 -3.20
CA THR A 330 27.19 -0.74 -3.53
C THR A 330 27.03 -0.08 -4.91
N SER A 331 27.98 0.74 -5.33
CA SER A 331 28.00 1.34 -6.66
C SER A 331 28.16 0.32 -7.80
N GLN A 332 28.63 -0.90 -7.48
CA GLN A 332 28.80 -2.00 -8.44
C GLN A 332 27.57 -2.88 -8.56
N ASP A 333 26.65 -2.83 -7.59
CA ASP A 333 25.41 -3.62 -7.57
C ASP A 333 24.33 -2.95 -8.43
N LEU A 334 24.55 -2.92 -9.74
CA LEU A 334 23.62 -2.31 -10.68
C LEU A 334 22.79 -3.38 -11.38
N PHE A 335 21.63 -3.69 -10.84
CA PHE A 335 20.68 -4.65 -11.43
C PHE A 335 19.54 -3.96 -12.20
N VAL A 336 19.42 -2.63 -12.10
CA VAL A 336 18.27 -1.86 -12.62
C VAL A 336 18.60 -1.26 -13.98
N GLN A 337 17.72 -1.50 -14.97
CA GLN A 337 17.87 -0.98 -16.35
C GLN A 337 17.15 0.37 -16.57
N ASP A 338 16.15 0.76 -15.75
CA ASP A 338 15.46 2.05 -15.90
C ASP A 338 16.42 3.21 -15.57
N SER A 339 16.71 4.04 -16.57
CA SER A 339 17.64 5.19 -16.45
C SER A 339 17.29 6.17 -15.32
N ARG A 340 16.00 6.28 -14.96
CA ARG A 340 15.55 7.16 -13.86
C ARG A 340 15.88 6.56 -12.51
N LEU A 341 15.75 5.24 -12.36
CA LEU A 341 16.15 4.51 -11.15
C LEU A 341 17.67 4.45 -11.03
N LEU A 342 18.38 4.38 -12.15
CA LEU A 342 19.84 4.46 -12.19
C LEU A 342 20.33 5.80 -11.62
N ALA A 343 19.72 6.93 -11.98
CA ALA A 343 20.06 8.24 -11.42
C ALA A 343 19.82 8.29 -9.90
N LEU A 344 18.79 7.65 -9.40
CA LEU A 344 18.52 7.55 -7.97
C LEU A 344 19.54 6.66 -7.25
N HIS A 345 19.89 5.50 -7.84
CA HIS A 345 20.96 4.63 -7.34
C HIS A 345 22.28 5.39 -7.21
N GLN A 346 22.69 6.11 -8.26
CA GLN A 346 23.93 6.94 -8.23
C GLN A 346 23.87 8.00 -7.12
N ALA A 347 22.76 8.72 -6.98
CA ALA A 347 22.60 9.73 -5.94
C ALA A 347 22.75 9.16 -4.52
N LEU A 348 22.23 7.95 -4.28
CA LEU A 348 22.36 7.26 -3.00
C LEU A 348 23.77 6.75 -2.74
N THR A 349 24.47 6.23 -3.75
CA THR A 349 25.83 5.70 -3.61
C THR A 349 26.86 6.80 -3.41
N VAL A 350 26.73 7.97 -4.07
CA VAL A 350 27.62 9.13 -3.87
C VAL A 350 27.18 10.05 -2.72
N LYS A 351 26.10 9.70 -2.01
CA LYS A 351 25.55 10.47 -0.87
C LYS A 351 25.15 11.91 -1.23
N SER A 352 24.65 12.14 -2.43
CA SER A 352 24.29 13.47 -2.91
C SER A 352 22.80 13.75 -2.72
N TYR A 353 22.45 14.57 -1.73
CA TYR A 353 21.07 14.99 -1.47
C TYR A 353 20.46 15.75 -2.67
N GLY A 354 21.22 16.66 -3.30
CA GLY A 354 20.73 17.40 -4.47
C GLY A 354 20.42 16.50 -5.68
N GLN A 355 21.26 15.50 -5.95
CA GLN A 355 21.02 14.53 -7.00
C GLN A 355 19.83 13.63 -6.64
N TYR A 356 19.67 13.25 -5.39
CA TYR A 356 18.51 12.50 -4.90
C TYR A 356 17.20 13.24 -5.16
N LEU A 357 17.11 14.52 -4.80
CA LEU A 357 15.91 15.33 -5.06
C LEU A 357 15.57 15.37 -6.53
N ALA A 358 16.55 15.64 -7.40
CA ALA A 358 16.37 15.72 -8.84
C ALA A 358 15.94 14.37 -9.47
N ALA A 359 16.47 13.27 -8.96
CA ALA A 359 16.13 11.93 -9.42
C ALA A 359 14.72 11.49 -8.93
N ALA A 360 14.40 11.71 -7.65
CA ALA A 360 13.14 11.34 -7.05
C ALA A 360 11.95 12.13 -7.64
N GLU A 361 12.13 13.42 -7.93
CA GLU A 361 11.11 14.24 -8.59
C GLU A 361 10.71 13.70 -9.96
N LYS A 362 11.63 13.13 -10.72
CA LYS A 362 11.36 12.56 -12.05
C LYS A 362 10.59 11.24 -12.00
N LEU A 363 10.65 10.53 -10.86
CA LEU A 363 10.01 9.23 -10.65
C LEU A 363 8.58 9.37 -10.12
N THR A 364 8.28 10.45 -9.40
CA THR A 364 6.99 10.73 -8.75
C THR A 364 6.22 11.85 -9.43
#